data_d1eb26f93ebd6e50bda8f4659fc13b26
#
_entry.id   d1eb26f93ebd6e50bda8f4659fc13b26
#
_cell.length_a   1.000
_cell.length_b   1.000
_cell.length_c   1.000
_cell.angle_alpha   90.00
_cell.angle_beta   90.00
_cell.angle_gamma   90.00
#
_symmetry.space_group_name_H-M   'P 1'
#
loop_
_entity.id
_entity.type
_entity.pdbx_description
1 polymer ?
#
loop_
_entity_poly.entity_id
_entity_poly.type
_entity_poly.pdbx_seq_one_letter_code
_entity_poly.pdbx_strand_id
1 'polypeptide(L)'
;YGAGLGGLTSPLGGAMNLVTVDYLQQLTGKEYMYASWVVRFLPIMIVLLLINIIFMIRDVKKGESLGGSREYFKKEYKKFPPTTIEEKISLALFVIATVLAFTRQFYQNLLPGLKPAYVFIICAILSFLITRSDGERLMLWKSVQTKIIWEMIYIFAGGLAVGTLINESGAAERIGEL
;
A
#
# COMPACT_ATOMS: atom_id res chain seq x y z
N TYR A 1 9.47 3.04 -13.52
CA TYR A 1 10.03 4.13 -12.67
C TYR A 1 8.95 4.89 -11.89
N GLY A 2 7.87 5.37 -12.53
CA GLY A 2 6.82 6.14 -11.84
C GLY A 2 6.15 5.42 -10.68
N ALA A 3 5.86 4.12 -10.80
CA ALA A 3 5.28 3.32 -9.73
C ALA A 3 6.23 3.19 -8.51
N GLY A 4 7.54 3.00 -8.77
CA GLY A 4 8.54 2.92 -7.71
C GLY A 4 8.70 4.24 -6.95
N LEU A 5 8.73 5.37 -7.66
CA LEU A 5 8.77 6.70 -7.05
C LEU A 5 7.48 7.00 -6.25
N GLY A 6 6.32 6.66 -6.83
CA GLY A 6 5.02 6.85 -6.16
C GLY A 6 4.88 6.04 -4.88
N GLY A 7 5.53 4.89 -4.79
CA GLY A 7 5.55 4.03 -3.60
C GLY A 7 6.14 4.72 -2.35
N LEU A 8 7.04 5.68 -2.50
CA LEU A 8 7.59 6.45 -1.38
C LEU A 8 6.59 7.43 -0.76
N THR A 9 5.56 7.82 -1.50
CA THR A 9 4.63 8.90 -1.09
C THR A 9 3.65 8.45 0.00
N SER A 10 3.39 7.16 0.12
CA SER A 10 2.40 6.62 1.04
C SER A 10 2.99 5.48 1.88
N PRO A 11 2.61 5.36 3.16
CA PRO A 11 2.95 4.16 3.94
C PRO A 11 2.50 2.86 3.29
N LEU A 12 1.38 2.88 2.56
CA LEU A 12 0.83 1.73 1.84
C LEU A 12 1.56 1.43 0.51
N GLY A 13 2.41 2.33 0.06
CA GLY A 13 3.12 2.19 -1.21
C GLY A 13 4.27 1.18 -1.20
N GLY A 14 4.67 0.69 -0.01
CA GLY A 14 5.69 -0.34 0.14
C GLY A 14 5.75 -0.89 1.56
N ALA A 15 6.05 -2.18 1.69
CA ALA A 15 6.14 -2.83 2.99
C ALA A 15 7.22 -2.21 3.90
N MET A 16 8.33 -1.75 3.33
CA MET A 16 9.40 -1.07 4.07
C MET A 16 8.93 0.25 4.70
N ASN A 17 7.99 0.96 4.06
CA ASN A 17 7.41 2.18 4.62
C ASN A 17 6.62 1.85 5.90
N LEU A 18 5.87 0.74 5.90
CA LEU A 18 5.12 0.29 7.08
C LEU A 18 6.06 -0.13 8.21
N VAL A 19 7.15 -0.82 7.90
CA VAL A 19 8.20 -1.17 8.89
C VAL A 19 8.80 0.10 9.50
N THR A 20 9.10 1.11 8.67
CA THR A 20 9.63 2.39 9.14
C THR A 20 8.61 3.12 10.03
N VAL A 21 7.33 3.11 9.67
CA VAL A 21 6.25 3.69 10.50
C VAL A 21 6.18 2.98 11.85
N ASP A 22 6.21 1.65 11.85
CA ASP A 22 6.16 0.86 13.08
C ASP A 22 7.36 1.16 13.99
N TYR A 23 8.56 1.19 13.43
CA TYR A 23 9.78 1.54 14.16
C TYR A 23 9.74 2.96 14.75
N LEU A 24 9.25 3.95 13.99
CA LEU A 24 9.05 5.31 14.48
C LEU A 24 8.04 5.37 15.62
N GLN A 25 6.98 4.55 15.59
CA GLN A 25 6.01 4.45 16.68
C GLN A 25 6.63 3.85 17.93
N GLN A 26 7.46 2.81 17.80
CA GLN A 26 8.18 2.21 18.93
C GLN A 26 9.14 3.21 19.58
N LEU A 27 9.92 3.96 18.78
CA LEU A 27 10.87 4.95 19.28
C LEU A 27 10.19 6.15 19.96
N THR A 28 9.08 6.63 19.40
CA THR A 28 8.42 7.86 19.86
C THR A 28 7.34 7.62 20.89
N GLY A 29 6.88 6.38 21.03
CA GLY A 29 5.72 6.02 21.86
C GLY A 29 4.39 6.61 21.37
N LYS A 30 4.36 7.20 20.16
CA LYS A 30 3.18 7.86 19.58
C LYS A 30 2.80 7.22 18.25
N GLU A 31 1.49 7.14 17.99
CA GLU A 31 0.99 6.65 16.70
C GLU A 31 1.40 7.63 15.58
N TYR A 32 2.03 7.09 14.53
CA TYR A 32 2.47 7.87 13.38
C TYR A 32 1.38 7.88 12.31
N MET A 33 0.83 9.06 12.02
CA MET A 33 -0.27 9.22 11.08
C MET A 33 0.17 9.07 9.63
N TYR A 34 -0.57 8.31 8.85
CA TYR A 34 -0.30 8.11 7.41
C TYR A 34 -0.36 9.44 6.63
N ALA A 35 -1.28 10.33 7.01
CA ALA A 35 -1.35 11.66 6.42
C ALA A 35 -0.08 12.48 6.66
N SER A 36 0.54 12.37 7.83
CA SER A 36 1.82 13.04 8.14
C SER A 36 2.97 12.55 7.27
N TRP A 37 2.98 11.25 6.95
CA TRP A 37 3.93 10.68 6.00
C TRP A 37 3.77 11.33 4.62
N VAL A 38 2.54 11.35 4.10
CA VAL A 38 2.26 11.94 2.78
C VAL A 38 2.70 13.40 2.72
N VAL A 39 2.33 14.20 3.71
CA VAL A 39 2.71 15.63 3.74
C VAL A 39 4.23 15.83 3.71
N ARG A 40 5.00 14.96 4.37
CA ARG A 40 6.46 15.05 4.40
C ARG A 40 7.13 14.57 3.11
N PHE A 41 6.66 13.47 2.55
CA PHE A 41 7.33 12.82 1.40
C PHE A 41 6.81 13.29 0.04
N LEU A 42 5.58 13.82 -0.03
CA LEU A 42 5.00 14.33 -1.28
C LEU A 42 5.86 15.39 -1.99
N PRO A 43 6.41 16.41 -1.30
CA PRO A 43 7.28 17.40 -1.95
C PRO A 43 8.53 16.77 -2.56
N ILE A 44 9.17 15.86 -1.82
CA ILE A 44 10.37 15.13 -2.27
C ILE A 44 10.02 14.29 -3.50
N MET A 45 8.90 13.59 -3.46
CA MET A 45 8.43 12.76 -4.58
C MET A 45 8.17 13.61 -5.83
N ILE A 46 7.55 14.80 -5.69
CA ILE A 46 7.31 15.70 -6.82
C ILE A 46 8.64 16.11 -7.47
N VAL A 47 9.65 16.47 -6.67
CA VAL A 47 10.98 16.83 -7.17
C VAL A 47 11.60 15.64 -7.92
N LEU A 48 11.59 14.44 -7.32
CA LEU A 48 12.13 13.24 -7.94
C LEU A 48 11.38 12.88 -9.23
N LEU A 49 10.06 13.04 -9.25
CA LEU A 49 9.24 12.81 -10.43
C LEU A 49 9.61 13.78 -11.56
N LEU A 50 9.76 15.08 -11.25
CA LEU A 50 10.18 16.10 -12.23
C LEU A 50 11.56 15.77 -12.80
N ILE A 51 12.52 15.43 -11.94
CA ILE A 51 13.85 15.01 -12.39
C ILE A 51 13.75 13.80 -13.33
N ASN A 52 12.98 12.78 -12.94
CA ASN A 52 12.80 11.59 -13.75
C ASN A 52 12.16 11.90 -15.10
N ILE A 53 11.13 12.75 -15.14
CA ILE A 53 10.49 13.21 -16.38
C ILE A 53 11.49 13.94 -17.29
N ILE A 54 12.31 14.85 -16.72
CA ILE A 54 13.32 15.59 -17.48
C ILE A 54 14.33 14.62 -18.13
N PHE A 55 14.82 13.64 -17.36
CA PHE A 55 15.73 12.63 -17.89
C PHE A 55 15.07 11.77 -18.99
N MET A 56 13.84 11.33 -18.79
CA MET A 56 13.13 10.54 -19.79
C MET A 56 12.86 11.32 -21.09
N ILE A 57 12.47 12.60 -20.97
CA ILE A 57 12.19 13.45 -22.14
C ILE A 57 13.46 13.73 -22.93
N ARG A 58 14.60 13.86 -22.23
CA ARG A 58 15.91 14.12 -22.86
C ARG A 58 16.29 13.03 -23.86
N ASP A 59 15.94 11.78 -23.56
CA ASP A 59 16.30 10.62 -24.39
C ASP A 59 15.26 10.33 -25.49
N VAL A 60 14.08 10.97 -25.45
CA VAL A 60 13.05 10.83 -26.50
C VAL A 60 13.40 11.70 -27.68
N LYS A 61 13.64 11.06 -28.85
CA LYS A 61 13.87 11.78 -30.10
C LYS A 61 12.60 12.50 -30.55
N LYS A 62 12.75 13.74 -31.03
CA LYS A 62 11.64 14.51 -31.60
C LYS A 62 11.03 13.72 -32.78
N GLY A 63 9.73 13.42 -32.67
CA GLY A 63 8.98 12.65 -33.65
C GLY A 63 8.73 11.20 -33.32
N GLU A 64 9.33 10.64 -32.27
CA GLU A 64 8.94 9.34 -31.75
C GLU A 64 7.60 9.47 -31.01
N SER A 65 6.55 8.87 -31.56
CA SER A 65 5.27 8.71 -30.87
C SER A 65 5.09 7.23 -30.54
N LEU A 66 4.46 6.95 -29.40
CA LEU A 66 3.96 5.61 -29.09
C LEU A 66 2.75 5.34 -30.01
N GLY A 67 3.03 5.14 -31.32
CA GLY A 67 2.03 4.88 -32.33
C GLY A 67 1.14 3.71 -31.93
N GLY A 68 -0.17 3.89 -32.00
CA GLY A 68 -1.14 2.83 -31.76
C GLY A 68 -1.48 2.55 -30.30
N SER A 69 -0.76 3.08 -29.30
CA SER A 69 -1.03 2.79 -27.90
C SER A 69 -2.43 3.22 -27.46
N ARG A 70 -2.91 4.40 -27.89
CA ARG A 70 -4.26 4.88 -27.58
C ARG A 70 -5.35 4.00 -28.18
N GLU A 71 -5.17 3.56 -29.44
CA GLU A 71 -6.11 2.66 -30.11
C GLU A 71 -6.10 1.28 -29.51
N TYR A 72 -4.92 0.78 -29.14
CA TYR A 72 -4.75 -0.48 -28.44
C TYR A 72 -5.52 -0.46 -27.12
N PHE A 73 -5.28 0.52 -26.26
CA PHE A 73 -6.01 0.64 -24.98
C PHE A 73 -7.51 0.83 -25.17
N LYS A 74 -7.95 1.57 -26.18
CA LYS A 74 -9.37 1.73 -26.50
C LYS A 74 -10.02 0.42 -26.95
N LYS A 75 -9.29 -0.40 -27.74
CA LYS A 75 -9.75 -1.74 -28.12
C LYS A 75 -9.81 -2.68 -26.93
N GLU A 76 -8.79 -2.69 -26.08
CA GLU A 76 -8.77 -3.51 -24.87
C GLU A 76 -9.89 -3.10 -23.90
N TYR A 77 -10.06 -1.79 -23.67
CA TYR A 77 -11.14 -1.29 -22.80
C TYR A 77 -12.53 -1.71 -23.27
N LYS A 78 -12.78 -1.77 -24.58
CA LYS A 78 -14.05 -2.23 -25.14
C LYS A 78 -14.34 -3.72 -24.94
N LYS A 79 -13.31 -4.52 -24.66
CA LYS A 79 -13.45 -5.96 -24.38
C LYS A 79 -13.91 -6.24 -22.94
N PHE A 80 -13.75 -5.27 -22.05
CA PHE A 80 -14.19 -5.46 -20.68
C PHE A 80 -15.72 -5.38 -20.59
N PRO A 81 -16.35 -6.34 -19.91
CA PRO A 81 -17.77 -6.28 -19.61
C PRO A 81 -18.06 -5.07 -18.71
N PRO A 82 -19.31 -4.62 -18.64
CA PRO A 82 -19.71 -3.57 -17.70
C PRO A 82 -19.41 -4.00 -16.27
N THR A 83 -18.96 -3.03 -15.46
CA THR A 83 -18.59 -3.24 -14.06
C THR A 83 -19.75 -3.88 -13.29
N THR A 84 -19.49 -5.01 -12.66
CA THR A 84 -20.48 -5.75 -11.88
C THR A 84 -20.73 -5.08 -10.52
N ILE A 85 -21.81 -5.46 -9.85
CA ILE A 85 -22.13 -4.95 -8.50
C ILE A 85 -21.06 -5.41 -7.52
N GLU A 86 -20.57 -6.62 -7.68
CA GLU A 86 -19.51 -7.23 -6.85
C GLU A 86 -18.18 -6.46 -6.95
N GLU A 87 -17.82 -6.04 -8.16
CA GLU A 87 -16.62 -5.19 -8.37
C GLU A 87 -16.77 -3.84 -7.70
N LYS A 88 -17.98 -3.23 -7.76
CA LYS A 88 -18.26 -1.97 -7.07
C LYS A 88 -18.19 -2.11 -5.55
N ILE A 89 -18.70 -3.21 -5.00
CA ILE A 89 -18.61 -3.49 -3.56
C ILE A 89 -17.16 -3.67 -3.14
N SER A 90 -16.37 -4.44 -3.89
CA SER A 90 -14.94 -4.65 -3.61
C SER A 90 -14.16 -3.34 -3.66
N LEU A 91 -14.43 -2.51 -4.67
CA LEU A 91 -13.84 -1.18 -4.79
C LEU A 91 -14.25 -0.27 -3.63
N ALA A 92 -15.53 -0.28 -3.24
CA ALA A 92 -16.03 0.50 -2.11
C ALA A 92 -15.36 0.11 -0.79
N LEU A 93 -15.21 -1.19 -0.51
CA LEU A 93 -14.49 -1.69 0.68
C LEU A 93 -13.04 -1.21 0.69
N PHE A 94 -12.36 -1.29 -0.45
CA PHE A 94 -10.99 -0.82 -0.57
C PHE A 94 -10.86 0.69 -0.37
N VAL A 95 -11.75 1.48 -0.98
CA VAL A 95 -11.78 2.94 -0.83
C VAL A 95 -12.07 3.32 0.63
N ILE A 96 -13.07 2.68 1.26
CA ILE A 96 -13.40 2.92 2.68
C ILE A 96 -12.19 2.62 3.57
N ALA A 97 -11.54 1.47 3.39
CA ALA A 97 -10.37 1.10 4.17
C ALA A 97 -9.24 2.13 4.00
N THR A 98 -8.98 2.56 2.76
CA THR A 98 -7.96 3.55 2.45
C THR A 98 -8.30 4.90 3.08
N VAL A 99 -9.52 5.41 2.90
CA VAL A 99 -9.96 6.68 3.48
C VAL A 99 -9.83 6.64 5.00
N LEU A 100 -10.30 5.59 5.66
CA LEU A 100 -10.19 5.44 7.10
C LEU A 100 -8.72 5.40 7.54
N ALA A 101 -7.84 4.71 6.82
CA ALA A 101 -6.41 4.66 7.15
C ALA A 101 -5.77 6.07 7.13
N PHE A 102 -6.09 6.90 6.13
CA PHE A 102 -5.53 8.24 6.02
C PHE A 102 -6.23 9.28 6.92
N THR A 103 -7.47 9.04 7.29
CA THR A 103 -8.24 9.93 8.18
C THR A 103 -8.16 9.53 9.66
N ARG A 104 -7.24 8.63 10.02
CA ARG A 104 -7.05 8.12 11.38
C ARG A 104 -7.00 9.22 12.44
N GLN A 105 -6.37 10.34 12.14
CA GLN A 105 -6.23 11.49 13.04
C GLN A 105 -7.57 12.05 13.58
N PHE A 106 -8.68 11.88 12.82
CA PHE A 106 -9.97 12.43 13.21
C PHE A 106 -10.74 11.53 14.18
N TYR A 107 -10.46 10.24 14.20
CA TYR A 107 -11.20 9.28 15.03
C TYR A 107 -10.32 8.52 16.05
N GLN A 108 -9.01 8.79 16.10
CA GLN A 108 -8.10 8.11 17.03
C GLN A 108 -8.52 8.22 18.49
N ASN A 109 -9.11 9.37 18.90
CA ASN A 109 -9.56 9.60 20.26
C ASN A 109 -10.86 8.86 20.57
N LEU A 110 -11.71 8.64 19.57
CA LEU A 110 -12.97 7.92 19.72
C LEU A 110 -12.77 6.40 19.69
N LEU A 111 -11.88 5.93 18.83
CA LEU A 111 -11.58 4.51 18.62
C LEU A 111 -10.06 4.26 18.68
N PRO A 112 -9.43 4.36 19.85
CA PRO A 112 -7.97 4.27 19.97
C PRO A 112 -7.41 2.92 19.50
N GLY A 113 -8.18 1.84 19.67
CA GLY A 113 -7.79 0.49 19.24
C GLY A 113 -7.91 0.22 17.73
N LEU A 114 -8.63 1.05 16.98
CA LEU A 114 -8.88 0.81 15.55
C LEU A 114 -7.73 1.37 14.70
N LYS A 115 -6.57 0.74 14.73
CA LYS A 115 -5.42 1.10 13.88
C LYS A 115 -5.70 0.81 12.40
N PRO A 116 -5.00 1.49 11.44
CA PRO A 116 -5.17 1.26 10.01
C PRO A 116 -5.12 -0.21 9.58
N ALA A 117 -4.21 -0.99 10.15
CA ALA A 117 -4.10 -2.42 9.87
C ALA A 117 -5.40 -3.19 10.17
N TYR A 118 -6.06 -2.88 11.29
CA TYR A 118 -7.32 -3.54 11.65
C TYR A 118 -8.47 -3.16 10.71
N VAL A 119 -8.48 -1.93 10.20
CA VAL A 119 -9.49 -1.50 9.21
C VAL A 119 -9.38 -2.35 7.95
N PHE A 120 -8.15 -2.56 7.43
CA PHE A 120 -7.94 -3.44 6.28
C PHE A 120 -8.33 -4.88 6.56
N ILE A 121 -8.00 -5.42 7.75
CA ILE A 121 -8.39 -6.77 8.16
C ILE A 121 -9.93 -6.89 8.22
N ILE A 122 -10.62 -5.93 8.82
CA ILE A 122 -12.09 -5.93 8.90
C ILE A 122 -12.70 -5.92 7.49
N CYS A 123 -12.24 -5.04 6.61
CA CYS A 123 -12.72 -4.98 5.23
C CYS A 123 -12.43 -6.28 4.46
N ALA A 124 -11.28 -6.91 4.70
CA ALA A 124 -10.95 -8.20 4.14
C ALA A 124 -11.91 -9.31 4.63
N ILE A 125 -12.18 -9.36 5.94
CA ILE A 125 -13.15 -10.32 6.51
C ILE A 125 -14.53 -10.08 5.91
N LEU A 126 -14.99 -8.84 5.82
CA LEU A 126 -16.29 -8.50 5.22
C LEU A 126 -16.38 -9.01 3.78
N SER A 127 -15.30 -8.93 2.99
CA SER A 127 -15.29 -9.45 1.62
C SER A 127 -15.53 -10.97 1.54
N PHE A 128 -15.19 -11.74 2.58
CA PHE A 128 -15.50 -13.17 2.67
C PHE A 128 -16.92 -13.45 3.16
N LEU A 129 -17.57 -12.51 3.84
CA LEU A 129 -18.92 -12.66 4.37
C LEU A 129 -20.00 -12.23 3.38
N ILE A 130 -19.69 -11.28 2.50
CA ILE A 130 -20.62 -10.74 1.51
C ILE A 130 -20.91 -11.84 0.47
N THR A 131 -22.20 -12.05 0.24
CA THR A 131 -22.70 -13.00 -0.76
C THR A 131 -23.05 -12.25 -2.04
N ARG A 132 -22.71 -12.83 -3.19
CA ARG A 132 -23.04 -12.32 -4.51
C ARG A 132 -24.51 -12.61 -4.85
N SER A 133 -24.97 -11.97 -5.93
CA SER A 133 -26.34 -12.17 -6.43
C SER A 133 -26.65 -13.61 -6.88
N ASP A 134 -25.62 -14.38 -7.22
CA ASP A 134 -25.70 -15.80 -7.60
C ASP A 134 -25.69 -16.76 -6.41
N GLY A 135 -25.62 -16.26 -5.16
CA GLY A 135 -25.56 -17.04 -3.93
C GLY A 135 -24.16 -17.47 -3.53
N GLU A 136 -23.14 -17.22 -4.36
CA GLU A 136 -21.75 -17.46 -4.01
C GLU A 136 -21.18 -16.30 -3.17
N ARG A 137 -20.09 -16.56 -2.45
CA ARG A 137 -19.41 -15.51 -1.68
C ARG A 137 -18.60 -14.63 -2.60
N LEU A 138 -18.50 -13.34 -2.26
CA LEU A 138 -17.71 -12.36 -3.00
C LEU A 138 -16.24 -12.78 -3.12
N MET A 139 -15.68 -13.35 -2.07
CA MET A 139 -14.34 -13.94 -2.03
C MET A 139 -14.36 -15.34 -1.43
N LEU A 140 -13.66 -16.27 -2.08
CA LEU A 140 -13.43 -17.62 -1.58
C LEU A 140 -11.99 -17.75 -1.12
N TRP A 141 -11.79 -18.23 0.12
CA TRP A 141 -10.45 -18.44 0.67
C TRP A 141 -9.57 -19.30 -0.25
N LYS A 142 -10.13 -20.37 -0.81
CA LYS A 142 -9.43 -21.23 -1.76
C LYS A 142 -8.83 -20.50 -2.96
N SER A 143 -9.48 -19.45 -3.43
CA SER A 143 -8.99 -18.64 -4.57
C SER A 143 -8.00 -17.57 -4.14
N VAL A 144 -8.16 -17.02 -2.94
CA VAL A 144 -7.33 -15.94 -2.41
C VAL A 144 -5.99 -16.46 -1.90
N GLN A 145 -6.00 -17.57 -1.14
CA GLN A 145 -4.79 -18.13 -0.53
C GLN A 145 -3.67 -18.42 -1.52
N THR A 146 -4.00 -18.80 -2.75
CA THR A 146 -3.02 -19.07 -3.81
C THR A 146 -2.43 -17.82 -4.46
N LYS A 147 -3.07 -16.65 -4.23
CA LYS A 147 -2.65 -15.36 -4.77
C LYS A 147 -1.92 -14.50 -3.74
N ILE A 148 -1.94 -14.89 -2.48
CA ILE A 148 -1.18 -14.24 -1.41
C ILE A 148 0.29 -14.58 -1.59
N ILE A 149 1.15 -13.57 -1.56
CA ILE A 149 2.61 -13.75 -1.61
C ILE A 149 3.09 -14.07 -0.19
N TRP A 150 2.92 -15.33 0.22
CA TRP A 150 3.28 -15.82 1.55
C TRP A 150 4.75 -15.60 1.89
N GLU A 151 5.62 -15.72 0.90
CA GLU A 151 7.06 -15.51 1.06
C GLU A 151 7.37 -14.12 1.62
N MET A 152 6.68 -13.09 1.14
CA MET A 152 6.86 -11.73 1.65
C MET A 152 6.43 -11.61 3.11
N ILE A 153 5.33 -12.24 3.50
CA ILE A 153 4.85 -12.21 4.88
C ILE A 153 5.91 -12.83 5.81
N TYR A 154 6.46 -14.00 5.44
CA TYR A 154 7.49 -14.67 6.24
C TYR A 154 8.80 -13.88 6.29
N ILE A 155 9.25 -13.30 5.17
CA ILE A 155 10.47 -12.49 5.13
C ILE A 155 10.33 -11.26 6.04
N PHE A 156 9.21 -10.53 5.96
CA PHE A 156 9.01 -9.36 6.81
C PHE A 156 8.83 -9.73 8.29
N ALA A 157 8.04 -10.75 8.59
CA ALA A 157 7.86 -11.21 9.96
C ALA A 157 9.18 -11.69 10.58
N GLY A 158 9.97 -12.46 9.82
CA GLY A 158 11.29 -12.91 10.24
C GLY A 158 12.27 -11.76 10.44
N GLY A 159 12.32 -10.82 9.50
CA GLY A 159 13.18 -9.63 9.62
C GLY A 159 12.84 -8.76 10.82
N LEU A 160 11.55 -8.52 11.08
CA LEU A 160 11.10 -7.79 12.28
C LEU A 160 11.45 -8.53 13.56
N ALA A 161 11.22 -9.84 13.62
CA ALA A 161 11.57 -10.66 14.80
C ALA A 161 13.06 -10.61 15.11
N VAL A 162 13.91 -10.78 14.09
CA VAL A 162 15.37 -10.68 14.25
C VAL A 162 15.78 -9.28 14.68
N GLY A 163 15.22 -8.22 14.07
CA GLY A 163 15.50 -6.84 14.44
C GLY A 163 15.12 -6.54 15.89
N THR A 164 13.97 -7.02 16.35
CA THR A 164 13.53 -6.88 17.74
C THR A 164 14.48 -7.61 18.70
N LEU A 165 14.84 -8.85 18.38
CA LEU A 165 15.77 -9.63 19.21
C LEU A 165 17.17 -8.97 19.31
N ILE A 166 17.69 -8.41 18.22
CA ILE A 166 18.98 -7.70 18.21
C ILE A 166 18.90 -6.45 19.11
N ASN A 167 17.80 -5.70 19.06
CA ASN A 167 17.60 -4.53 19.90
C ASN A 167 17.42 -4.90 21.39
N GLU A 168 16.55 -5.86 21.69
CA GLU A 168 16.26 -6.28 23.08
C GLU A 168 17.45 -6.97 23.76
N SER A 169 18.30 -7.66 22.98
CA SER A 169 19.53 -8.30 23.52
C SER A 169 20.67 -7.32 23.79
N GLY A 170 20.54 -6.05 23.39
CA GLY A 170 21.64 -5.07 23.44
C GLY A 170 22.75 -5.29 22.42
N ALA A 171 22.57 -6.25 21.51
CA ALA A 171 23.57 -6.53 20.47
C ALA A 171 23.73 -5.35 19.50
N ALA A 172 22.65 -4.63 19.20
CA ALA A 172 22.69 -3.44 18.34
C ALA A 172 23.60 -2.34 18.94
N GLU A 173 23.52 -2.12 20.25
CA GLU A 173 24.31 -1.12 20.96
C GLU A 173 25.80 -1.50 20.94
N ARG A 174 26.12 -2.76 21.22
CA ARG A 174 27.50 -3.26 21.18
C ARG A 174 28.14 -3.19 19.78
N ILE A 175 27.35 -3.43 18.72
CA ILE A 175 27.84 -3.32 17.34
C ILE A 175 28.07 -1.85 16.97
N GLY A 176 27.23 -0.91 17.49
CA GLY A 176 27.37 0.52 17.24
C GLY A 176 28.54 1.17 17.98
N GLU A 177 29.11 0.53 18.99
CA GLU A 177 30.26 0.98 19.76
C GLU A 177 31.62 0.50 19.17
N LEU A 178 31.60 -0.41 18.20
CA LEU A 178 32.78 -0.93 17.47
C LEU A 178 33.14 -0.02 16.27
#